data_879884365dea3ec57f52653534afc169
#
_entry.id   879884365dea3ec57f52653534afc169
#
_cell.length_a   1.000
_cell.length_b   1.000
_cell.length_c   1.000
_cell.angle_alpha   90.00
_cell.angle_beta   90.00
_cell.angle_gamma   90.00
#
_symmetry.space_group_name_H-M   'P 1'
#
loop_
_entity.id
_entity.type
_entity.pdbx_description
1 polymer ?
#
loop_
_entity_poly.entity_id
_entity_poly.type
_entity_poly.pdbx_seq_one_letter_code
_entity_poly.pdbx_strand_id
1 'polypeptide(L)'
;MAISKKQGIAAGLGVVAVAAIVGGIVTAVNLNRPAEAEAAAPAPTTANVATDDIHWVHLDEPVAEAVAALEASGFEPVEEGKLTVAHSAYLPPLGYIPEGETEAAGTEPNIGSLIAEALGLEYNPVVVAWADWPLGIQSGKYDLITSNVTVTEERKELYDFASYREDLLGFYVRSDSDIDTIEQAADISGLKIVVGSGTNQEQVLLAWNEELEAAGEAPAELQYYDDNAAAVLALQSGRVDATFGPNATAAWSARETGDTKLVGLVPGGWPQTANIAAATAKGNGLIEPVSIALNAIIEGGQYDEVLETWGLESERVETSEINPPGLPAS
;
A
#
# COMPACT_ATOMS: atom_id res chain seq x y z
N MET A 1 -9.20 -72.14 40.85
CA MET A 1 -9.93 -72.94 39.84
C MET A 1 -10.20 -71.97 38.66
N ALA A 2 -9.42 -72.10 37.70
CA ALA A 2 -9.66 -72.30 36.28
C ALA A 2 -10.29 -71.11 35.53
N ILE A 3 -9.49 -70.53 34.71
CA ILE A 3 -9.37 -70.59 33.25
C ILE A 3 -10.26 -69.58 32.57
N SER A 4 -9.71 -68.59 31.87
CA SER A 4 -9.09 -68.50 30.56
C SER A 4 -9.92 -67.74 29.50
N LYS A 5 -9.20 -66.95 28.78
CA LYS A 5 -9.25 -66.55 27.34
C LYS A 5 -9.92 -65.24 26.96
N LYS A 6 -9.10 -64.30 26.58
CA LYS A 6 -8.70 -63.81 25.23
C LYS A 6 -9.78 -63.76 24.15
N GLN A 7 -9.87 -62.63 23.54
CA GLN A 7 -9.98 -62.21 22.13
C GLN A 7 -10.95 -61.03 22.06
N GLY A 8 -10.72 -59.88 21.47
CA GLY A 8 -10.05 -59.54 20.24
C GLY A 8 -11.07 -59.16 19.19
N ILE A 9 -10.76 -58.05 18.47
CA ILE A 9 -11.34 -57.69 17.17
C ILE A 9 -12.55 -56.73 17.27
N ALA A 10 -12.52 -55.64 16.66
CA ALA A 10 -12.29 -55.03 15.43
C ALA A 10 -13.31 -53.91 15.14
N ALA A 11 -12.85 -52.92 14.48
CA ALA A 11 -13.55 -51.76 13.93
C ALA A 11 -14.84 -52.09 13.17
N GLY A 12 -15.79 -51.19 13.30
CA GLY A 12 -16.98 -51.12 12.46
C GLY A 12 -17.28 -49.67 12.06
N LEU A 13 -16.84 -49.31 10.87
CA LEU A 13 -17.29 -48.11 10.17
C LEU A 13 -18.78 -48.24 9.82
N GLY A 14 -19.60 -47.38 10.35
CA GLY A 14 -20.98 -47.18 9.95
C GLY A 14 -21.13 -46.03 8.96
N VAL A 15 -21.19 -46.35 7.68
CA VAL A 15 -21.61 -45.44 6.62
C VAL A 15 -23.13 -45.42 6.59
N VAL A 16 -23.75 -44.30 6.89
CA VAL A 16 -25.16 -44.04 6.57
C VAL A 16 -25.22 -43.27 5.27
N ALA A 17 -25.57 -43.96 4.19
CA ALA A 17 -25.89 -43.33 2.91
C ALA A 17 -27.37 -42.96 2.90
N VAL A 18 -27.67 -41.67 2.77
CA VAL A 18 -29.00 -41.19 2.34
C VAL A 18 -28.89 -40.78 0.87
N ALA A 19 -29.51 -41.61 0.01
CA ALA A 19 -29.64 -41.29 -1.39
C ALA A 19 -30.87 -40.40 -1.60
N ALA A 20 -30.65 -39.17 -2.14
CA ALA A 20 -31.69 -38.41 -2.82
C ALA A 20 -31.23 -38.20 -4.26
N ILE A 21 -31.98 -38.81 -5.19
CA ILE A 21 -31.78 -38.69 -6.63
C ILE A 21 -32.45 -37.41 -7.09
N VAL A 22 -31.69 -36.41 -7.54
CA VAL A 22 -32.11 -35.47 -8.56
C VAL A 22 -30.87 -35.19 -9.43
N GLY A 23 -31.03 -35.34 -10.74
CA GLY A 23 -29.94 -35.37 -11.71
C GLY A 23 -29.10 -34.06 -11.76
N GLY A 24 -27.81 -34.26 -11.74
CA GLY A 24 -26.80 -33.20 -11.91
C GLY A 24 -25.42 -33.83 -11.82
N ILE A 25 -24.63 -33.63 -12.79
CA ILE A 25 -23.28 -34.09 -13.08
C ILE A 25 -22.42 -34.14 -11.81
N VAL A 26 -21.98 -35.35 -11.42
CA VAL A 26 -20.98 -35.53 -10.35
C VAL A 26 -19.60 -35.19 -10.93
N THR A 27 -19.08 -34.03 -10.60
CA THR A 27 -17.66 -33.77 -10.74
C THR A 27 -16.95 -34.36 -9.52
N ALA A 28 -16.17 -35.40 -9.70
CA ALA A 28 -15.34 -35.99 -8.65
C ALA A 28 -14.28 -34.95 -8.25
N VAL A 29 -14.41 -34.40 -7.05
CA VAL A 29 -13.37 -33.57 -6.43
C VAL A 29 -12.24 -34.51 -6.00
N ASN A 30 -11.11 -34.45 -6.69
CA ASN A 30 -9.91 -35.20 -6.38
C ASN A 30 -9.23 -34.57 -5.15
N LEU A 31 -9.38 -35.16 -3.97
CA LEU A 31 -8.79 -34.70 -2.69
C LEU A 31 -7.28 -34.98 -2.56
N ASN A 32 -6.58 -35.27 -3.65
CA ASN A 32 -5.14 -35.52 -3.64
C ASN A 32 -4.38 -34.43 -4.41
N ARG A 33 -4.70 -33.15 -4.12
CA ARG A 33 -3.86 -32.03 -4.58
C ARG A 33 -2.65 -31.94 -3.65
N PRO A 34 -1.41 -32.01 -4.17
CA PRO A 34 -0.25 -31.61 -3.38
C PRO A 34 -0.46 -30.16 -2.92
N ALA A 35 -0.04 -29.83 -1.71
CA ALA A 35 0.02 -28.44 -1.26
C ALA A 35 0.69 -27.60 -2.37
N GLU A 36 -0.06 -26.71 -2.99
CA GLU A 36 0.50 -25.71 -3.89
C GLU A 36 1.54 -24.97 -3.07
N ALA A 37 2.75 -24.91 -3.58
CA ALA A 37 3.82 -24.13 -3.01
C ALA A 37 3.26 -22.72 -2.85
N GLU A 38 3.35 -22.19 -1.62
CA GLU A 38 3.10 -20.81 -1.30
C GLU A 38 3.80 -19.97 -2.37
N ALA A 39 3.02 -19.26 -3.17
CA ALA A 39 3.57 -18.43 -4.23
C ALA A 39 4.49 -17.42 -3.53
N ALA A 40 5.77 -17.48 -3.85
CA ALA A 40 6.74 -16.52 -3.34
C ALA A 40 6.19 -15.12 -3.68
N ALA A 41 6.22 -14.22 -2.69
CA ALA A 41 5.88 -12.83 -2.91
C ALA A 41 6.61 -12.31 -4.17
N PRO A 42 5.96 -11.51 -5.03
CA PRO A 42 6.61 -10.98 -6.21
C PRO A 42 7.92 -10.30 -5.80
N ALA A 43 8.98 -10.56 -6.55
CA ALA A 43 10.26 -9.94 -6.29
C ALA A 43 10.10 -8.41 -6.34
N PRO A 44 10.71 -7.67 -5.40
CA PRO A 44 10.61 -6.21 -5.38
C PRO A 44 11.09 -5.63 -6.71
N THR A 45 10.41 -4.61 -7.20
CA THR A 45 10.76 -3.92 -8.43
C THR A 45 12.05 -3.12 -8.19
N THR A 46 13.12 -3.47 -8.90
CA THR A 46 14.36 -2.68 -8.89
C THR A 46 14.26 -1.60 -9.96
N ALA A 47 14.47 -0.35 -9.57
CA ALA A 47 14.55 0.77 -10.51
C ALA A 47 16.03 1.04 -10.84
N ASN A 48 16.32 1.38 -12.10
CA ASN A 48 17.66 1.77 -12.57
C ASN A 48 18.00 3.22 -12.16
N VAL A 49 17.85 3.54 -10.88
CA VAL A 49 18.36 4.80 -10.33
C VAL A 49 19.70 4.48 -9.68
N ALA A 50 20.75 5.15 -10.09
CA ALA A 50 22.08 4.92 -9.55
C ALA A 50 22.11 5.30 -8.05
N THR A 51 22.69 4.44 -7.23
CA THR A 51 22.80 4.64 -5.77
C THR A 51 23.57 5.89 -5.38
N ASP A 52 24.50 6.33 -6.23
CA ASP A 52 25.33 7.52 -6.00
C ASP A 52 24.54 8.84 -6.09
N ASP A 53 23.31 8.81 -6.60
CA ASP A 53 22.44 9.99 -6.75
C ASP A 53 21.33 10.06 -5.68
N ILE A 54 21.27 9.11 -4.74
CA ILE A 54 20.25 9.12 -3.70
C ILE A 54 20.66 10.05 -2.57
N HIS A 55 19.97 11.18 -2.45
CA HIS A 55 20.17 12.12 -1.36
C HIS A 55 19.23 11.76 -0.19
N TRP A 56 19.82 11.25 0.89
CA TRP A 56 19.11 11.05 2.16
C TRP A 56 19.19 12.32 3.00
N VAL A 57 18.02 12.81 3.42
CA VAL A 57 17.91 13.89 4.39
C VAL A 57 17.97 13.29 5.79
N HIS A 58 18.72 13.94 6.69
CA HIS A 58 18.95 13.49 8.05
C HIS A 58 18.71 14.60 9.07
N LEU A 59 18.45 14.21 10.32
CA LEU A 59 18.50 15.10 11.47
C LEU A 59 19.88 15.06 12.13
N ASP A 60 20.37 16.21 12.57
CA ASP A 60 21.62 16.29 13.32
C ASP A 60 21.49 15.73 14.75
N GLU A 61 20.32 15.92 15.37
CA GLU A 61 20.04 15.50 16.74
C GLU A 61 18.56 15.06 16.87
N PRO A 62 18.22 14.11 17.78
CA PRO A 62 16.84 13.75 18.07
C PRO A 62 16.01 14.93 18.58
N VAL A 63 14.72 14.88 18.35
CA VAL A 63 13.75 15.90 18.81
C VAL A 63 13.38 15.62 20.27
N ALA A 64 13.84 16.46 21.20
CA ALA A 64 13.66 16.24 22.63
C ALA A 64 12.20 16.03 23.06
N GLU A 65 11.25 16.73 22.44
CA GLU A 65 9.81 16.59 22.70
C GLU A 65 9.28 15.24 22.23
N ALA A 66 9.68 14.76 21.05
CA ALA A 66 9.29 13.49 20.50
C ALA A 66 9.86 12.32 21.32
N VAL A 67 11.11 12.41 21.76
CA VAL A 67 11.76 11.42 22.66
C VAL A 67 11.02 11.37 24.01
N ALA A 68 10.72 12.52 24.62
CA ALA A 68 10.01 12.56 25.88
C ALA A 68 8.57 11.99 25.77
N ALA A 69 7.88 12.26 24.65
CA ALA A 69 6.57 11.70 24.38
C ALA A 69 6.63 10.17 24.20
N LEU A 70 7.67 9.66 23.49
CA LEU A 70 7.89 8.23 23.32
C LEU A 70 8.12 7.53 24.67
N GLU A 71 8.99 8.07 25.52
CA GLU A 71 9.25 7.54 26.87
C GLU A 71 7.99 7.51 27.74
N ALA A 72 7.12 8.52 27.61
CA ALA A 72 5.89 8.63 28.37
C ALA A 72 4.75 7.74 27.84
N SER A 73 4.80 7.34 26.59
CA SER A 73 3.72 6.62 25.90
C SER A 73 3.55 5.17 26.36
N GLY A 74 4.62 4.57 26.89
CA GLY A 74 4.68 3.14 27.21
C GLY A 74 4.75 2.23 26.01
N PHE A 75 5.05 2.77 24.82
CA PHE A 75 5.30 1.99 23.62
C PHE A 75 6.55 1.12 23.77
N GLU A 76 6.46 -0.14 23.35
CA GLU A 76 7.56 -1.08 23.32
C GLU A 76 7.84 -1.44 21.84
N PRO A 77 9.02 -1.08 21.28
CA PRO A 77 9.35 -1.39 19.90
C PRO A 77 9.56 -2.90 19.70
N VAL A 78 9.32 -3.37 18.47
CA VAL A 78 9.53 -4.77 18.06
C VAL A 78 10.99 -5.20 18.32
N GLU A 79 11.93 -4.31 18.11
CA GLU A 79 13.35 -4.50 18.39
C GLU A 79 13.85 -3.36 19.29
N GLU A 80 14.40 -3.69 20.45
CA GLU A 80 14.84 -2.72 21.45
C GLU A 80 15.83 -1.70 20.85
N GLY A 81 15.54 -0.41 21.03
CA GLY A 81 16.36 0.70 20.54
C GLY A 81 16.20 1.01 19.06
N LYS A 82 15.32 0.32 18.36
CA LYS A 82 15.05 0.54 16.93
C LYS A 82 13.59 0.87 16.65
N LEU A 83 13.35 1.61 15.59
CA LEU A 83 12.03 1.74 14.99
C LEU A 83 11.99 0.87 13.72
N THR A 84 11.23 -0.22 13.77
CA THR A 84 11.05 -1.11 12.62
C THR A 84 9.96 -0.55 11.72
N VAL A 85 10.37 -0.03 10.55
CA VAL A 85 9.47 0.66 9.61
C VAL A 85 9.31 -0.16 8.34
N ALA A 86 8.05 -0.50 8.03
CA ALA A 86 7.73 -1.21 6.80
C ALA A 86 7.57 -0.24 5.62
N HIS A 87 8.04 -0.67 4.46
CA HIS A 87 7.90 0.02 3.18
C HIS A 87 7.51 -0.96 2.10
N SER A 88 6.58 -0.58 1.23
CA SER A 88 6.33 -1.32 0.01
C SER A 88 7.20 -0.74 -1.10
N ALA A 89 8.09 -1.56 -1.65
CA ALA A 89 8.95 -1.11 -2.75
C ALA A 89 8.17 -1.24 -4.07
N TYR A 90 7.76 -0.11 -4.62
CA TYR A 90 7.06 -0.04 -5.90
C TYR A 90 7.93 0.59 -6.96
N LEU A 91 7.95 1.92 -6.98
CA LEU A 91 8.62 2.77 -7.96
C LEU A 91 9.05 4.08 -7.30
N PRO A 92 10.12 4.73 -7.82
CA PRO A 92 10.38 6.12 -7.50
C PRO A 92 9.15 6.99 -7.81
N PRO A 93 8.94 8.08 -7.10
CA PRO A 93 9.76 8.63 -6.02
C PRO A 93 9.35 8.08 -4.64
N LEU A 94 8.29 7.25 -4.54
CA LEU A 94 7.72 6.84 -3.26
C LEU A 94 8.63 5.85 -2.53
N GLY A 95 8.86 4.66 -3.13
CA GLY A 95 9.71 3.64 -2.56
C GLY A 95 10.15 2.63 -3.61
N TYR A 96 11.43 2.31 -3.69
CA TYR A 96 12.01 1.34 -4.61
C TYR A 96 13.28 0.74 -4.02
N ILE A 97 13.75 -0.37 -4.57
CA ILE A 97 15.05 -0.92 -4.22
C ILE A 97 16.03 -0.54 -5.32
N PRO A 98 17.07 0.27 -5.03
CA PRO A 98 18.09 0.60 -6.00
C PRO A 98 18.85 -0.63 -6.49
N GLU A 99 19.41 -0.57 -7.71
CA GLU A 99 20.16 -1.68 -8.28
C GLU A 99 21.39 -2.01 -7.43
N GLY A 100 21.47 -3.27 -6.98
CA GLY A 100 22.58 -3.76 -6.14
C GLY A 100 22.37 -3.59 -4.64
N GLU A 101 21.29 -2.91 -4.22
CA GLU A 101 20.94 -2.72 -2.82
C GLU A 101 19.87 -3.73 -2.36
N THR A 102 19.71 -3.81 -1.04
CA THR A 102 18.67 -4.63 -0.39
C THR A 102 17.66 -3.79 0.38
N GLU A 103 17.97 -2.52 0.60
CA GLU A 103 17.15 -1.57 1.34
C GLU A 103 16.39 -0.67 0.37
N ALA A 104 15.19 -0.27 0.77
CA ALA A 104 14.38 0.64 -0.01
C ALA A 104 14.89 2.08 0.13
N ALA A 105 14.82 2.84 -0.97
CA ALA A 105 15.05 4.28 -1.02
C ALA A 105 13.81 4.98 -1.59
N GLY A 106 13.69 6.28 -1.38
CA GLY A 106 12.57 7.09 -1.83
C GLY A 106 12.02 7.97 -0.72
N THR A 107 10.95 8.69 -1.04
CA THR A 107 10.27 9.59 -0.08
C THR A 107 9.81 8.85 1.17
N GLU A 108 9.15 7.70 1.00
CA GLU A 108 8.57 6.93 2.10
C GLU A 108 9.64 6.37 3.05
N PRO A 109 10.73 5.74 2.57
CA PRO A 109 11.85 5.36 3.41
C PRO A 109 12.53 6.54 4.11
N ASN A 110 12.72 7.68 3.42
CA ASN A 110 13.38 8.83 4.02
C ASN A 110 12.53 9.48 5.12
N ILE A 111 11.20 9.60 4.94
CA ILE A 111 10.29 10.05 5.99
C ILE A 111 10.34 9.07 7.18
N GLY A 112 10.34 7.76 6.94
CA GLY A 112 10.46 6.74 7.98
C GLY A 112 11.78 6.86 8.78
N SER A 113 12.89 7.13 8.09
CA SER A 113 14.20 7.37 8.72
C SER A 113 14.20 8.63 9.59
N LEU A 114 13.67 9.74 9.08
CA LEU A 114 13.56 10.99 9.82
C LEU A 114 12.69 10.85 11.08
N ILE A 115 11.60 10.07 11.00
CA ILE A 115 10.78 9.77 12.19
C ILE A 115 11.61 9.00 13.22
N ALA A 116 12.36 7.97 12.81
CA ALA A 116 13.20 7.19 13.72
C ALA A 116 14.28 8.07 14.37
N GLU A 117 14.99 8.89 13.58
CA GLU A 117 16.01 9.83 14.04
C GLU A 117 15.42 10.84 15.04
N ALA A 118 14.24 11.41 14.73
CA ALA A 118 13.55 12.36 15.63
C ALA A 118 13.17 11.72 16.96
N LEU A 119 12.81 10.44 16.97
CA LEU A 119 12.50 9.66 18.16
C LEU A 119 13.75 9.16 18.92
N GLY A 120 14.96 9.38 18.38
CA GLY A 120 16.20 8.88 18.97
C GLY A 120 16.38 7.36 18.86
N LEU A 121 15.71 6.74 17.89
CA LEU A 121 15.80 5.30 17.61
C LEU A 121 16.62 5.04 16.34
N GLU A 122 17.25 3.86 16.29
CA GLU A 122 17.88 3.37 15.05
C GLU A 122 16.80 3.03 14.03
N TYR A 123 16.94 3.53 12.81
CA TYR A 123 16.04 3.17 11.71
C TYR A 123 16.27 1.73 11.25
N ASN A 124 15.22 0.90 11.26
CA ASN A 124 15.27 -0.51 10.87
C ASN A 124 14.23 -0.77 9.74
N PRO A 125 14.61 -0.56 8.46
CA PRO A 125 13.67 -0.71 7.34
C PRO A 125 13.35 -2.17 7.04
N VAL A 126 12.08 -2.45 6.69
CA VAL A 126 11.62 -3.76 6.23
C VAL A 126 10.80 -3.59 4.95
N VAL A 127 11.21 -4.27 3.89
CA VAL A 127 10.46 -4.29 2.63
C VAL A 127 9.36 -5.33 2.71
N VAL A 128 8.11 -4.91 2.44
CA VAL A 128 6.92 -5.75 2.49
C VAL A 128 6.07 -5.62 1.22
N ALA A 129 5.31 -6.66 0.88
CA ALA A 129 4.28 -6.51 -0.14
C ALA A 129 3.13 -5.65 0.38
N TRP A 130 2.50 -4.87 -0.49
CA TRP A 130 1.36 -4.01 -0.11
C TRP A 130 0.25 -4.77 0.61
N ALA A 131 -0.10 -5.97 0.15
CA ALA A 131 -1.15 -6.77 0.75
C ALA A 131 -0.85 -7.25 2.18
N ASP A 132 0.43 -7.27 2.58
CA ASP A 132 0.88 -7.83 3.85
C ASP A 132 0.95 -6.79 4.98
N TRP A 133 0.96 -5.48 4.65
CA TRP A 133 1.14 -4.45 5.67
C TRP A 133 0.05 -4.46 6.75
N PRO A 134 -1.25 -4.66 6.42
CA PRO A 134 -2.29 -4.59 7.44
C PRO A 134 -2.12 -5.64 8.53
N LEU A 135 -1.86 -6.88 8.12
CA LEU A 135 -1.65 -7.99 9.06
C LEU A 135 -0.30 -7.88 9.79
N GLY A 136 0.71 -7.34 9.12
CA GLY A 136 2.04 -7.17 9.71
C GLY A 136 2.05 -6.19 10.88
N ILE A 137 1.41 -5.02 10.74
CA ILE A 137 1.19 -4.06 11.85
C ILE A 137 0.39 -4.71 12.98
N GLN A 138 -0.74 -5.34 12.67
CA GLN A 138 -1.60 -5.96 13.69
C GLN A 138 -0.90 -7.08 14.47
N SER A 139 -0.03 -7.83 13.82
CA SER A 139 0.71 -8.93 14.44
C SER A 139 2.02 -8.51 15.12
N GLY A 140 2.38 -7.21 15.08
CA GLY A 140 3.61 -6.70 15.68
C GLY A 140 4.88 -7.21 14.97
N LYS A 141 4.84 -7.36 13.64
CA LYS A 141 6.05 -7.66 12.85
C LYS A 141 6.92 -6.43 12.66
N TYR A 142 6.33 -5.26 12.66
CA TYR A 142 6.97 -3.95 12.56
C TYR A 142 6.13 -2.91 13.32
N ASP A 143 6.76 -1.81 13.66
CA ASP A 143 6.21 -0.77 14.51
C ASP A 143 5.36 0.23 13.75
N LEU A 144 5.84 0.59 12.57
CA LEU A 144 5.30 1.67 11.75
C LEU A 144 5.31 1.25 10.27
N ILE A 145 4.43 1.84 9.48
CA ILE A 145 4.53 1.80 8.02
C ILE A 145 4.49 3.22 7.46
N THR A 146 5.40 3.54 6.53
CA THR A 146 5.33 4.66 5.61
C THR A 146 5.38 4.10 4.19
N SER A 147 4.26 4.12 3.48
CA SER A 147 4.12 3.46 2.17
C SER A 147 2.93 3.98 1.38
N ASN A 148 2.76 5.28 1.29
CA ASN A 148 1.61 5.87 0.59
C ASN A 148 0.26 5.35 1.12
N VAL A 149 0.14 5.18 2.44
CA VAL A 149 -1.08 4.65 3.05
C VAL A 149 -2.11 5.77 3.21
N THR A 150 -3.18 5.69 2.45
CA THR A 150 -4.31 6.62 2.54
C THR A 150 -5.11 6.37 3.82
N VAL A 151 -5.46 7.44 4.52
CA VAL A 151 -6.34 7.39 5.69
C VAL A 151 -7.78 7.14 5.26
N THR A 152 -8.39 6.06 5.77
CA THR A 152 -9.82 5.75 5.59
C THR A 152 -10.48 5.50 6.93
N GLU A 153 -11.79 5.75 7.05
CA GLU A 153 -12.52 5.50 8.30
C GLU A 153 -12.49 4.01 8.67
N GLU A 154 -12.52 3.12 7.68
CA GLU A 154 -12.38 1.67 7.91
C GLU A 154 -11.01 1.31 8.51
N ARG A 155 -9.92 1.85 7.94
CA ARG A 155 -8.57 1.59 8.44
C ARG A 155 -8.36 2.16 9.84
N LYS A 156 -9.00 3.29 10.18
CA LYS A 156 -8.95 3.90 11.51
C LYS A 156 -9.59 3.03 12.61
N GLU A 157 -10.34 1.99 12.25
CA GLU A 157 -10.83 1.02 13.25
C GLU A 157 -9.70 0.17 13.84
N LEU A 158 -8.64 -0.07 13.06
CA LEU A 158 -7.54 -1.00 13.38
C LEU A 158 -6.18 -0.32 13.57
N TYR A 159 -6.01 0.89 13.03
CA TYR A 159 -4.73 1.61 13.02
C TYR A 159 -4.91 3.04 13.51
N ASP A 160 -3.81 3.61 14.03
CA ASP A 160 -3.67 5.04 14.25
C ASP A 160 -2.74 5.63 13.19
N PHE A 161 -3.01 6.87 12.79
CA PHE A 161 -2.40 7.55 11.68
C PHE A 161 -1.79 8.89 12.09
N ALA A 162 -0.65 9.27 11.48
CA ALA A 162 -0.10 10.62 11.51
C ALA A 162 0.16 11.04 10.05
N SER A 163 -0.56 12.06 9.57
CA SER A 163 -0.51 12.51 8.17
C SER A 163 0.82 13.20 7.86
N TYR A 164 1.32 13.00 6.63
CA TYR A 164 2.54 13.67 6.16
C TYR A 164 2.48 14.08 4.68
N ARG A 165 1.43 13.78 3.93
CA ARG A 165 1.27 14.16 2.53
C ARG A 165 -0.19 14.14 2.10
N GLU A 166 -0.57 14.98 1.12
CA GLU A 166 -1.84 14.83 0.41
C GLU A 166 -1.70 13.78 -0.70
N ASP A 167 -2.78 13.05 -0.98
CA ASP A 167 -2.81 12.03 -2.02
C ASP A 167 -3.37 12.61 -3.32
N LEU A 168 -2.57 12.55 -4.39
CA LEU A 168 -3.01 12.86 -5.74
C LEU A 168 -2.97 11.61 -6.61
N LEU A 169 -4.06 11.38 -7.35
CA LEU A 169 -4.20 10.27 -8.28
C LEU A 169 -4.19 10.77 -9.72
N GLY A 170 -3.50 10.05 -10.59
CA GLY A 170 -3.37 10.41 -12.00
C GLY A 170 -3.89 9.33 -12.95
N PHE A 171 -4.60 9.76 -13.99
CA PHE A 171 -4.85 8.95 -15.17
C PHE A 171 -3.72 9.15 -16.18
N TYR A 172 -3.04 8.07 -16.50
CA TYR A 172 -1.96 8.06 -17.49
C TYR A 172 -2.31 7.14 -18.65
N VAL A 173 -2.10 7.64 -19.85
CA VAL A 173 -2.27 6.90 -21.11
C VAL A 173 -0.95 6.86 -21.86
N ARG A 174 -0.84 6.06 -22.91
CA ARG A 174 0.33 6.12 -23.79
C ARG A 174 0.50 7.53 -24.37
N SER A 175 1.73 7.94 -24.57
CA SER A 175 2.05 9.28 -25.12
C SER A 175 1.42 9.56 -26.49
N ASP A 176 1.19 8.50 -27.30
CA ASP A 176 0.53 8.54 -28.61
C ASP A 176 -0.98 8.29 -28.59
N SER A 177 -1.61 8.22 -27.40
CA SER A 177 -3.06 8.03 -27.25
C SER A 177 -3.85 9.24 -27.70
N ASP A 178 -5.03 9.01 -28.30
CA ASP A 178 -6.01 10.05 -28.65
C ASP A 178 -6.84 10.53 -27.45
N ILE A 179 -6.66 9.92 -26.27
CA ILE A 179 -7.32 10.40 -25.04
C ILE A 179 -6.53 11.59 -24.52
N ASP A 180 -7.18 12.76 -24.47
CA ASP A 180 -6.53 14.00 -24.06
C ASP A 180 -6.89 14.43 -22.64
N THR A 181 -8.11 14.10 -22.17
CA THR A 181 -8.58 14.47 -20.81
C THR A 181 -9.46 13.38 -20.21
N ILE A 182 -9.34 13.19 -18.89
CA ILE A 182 -10.24 12.41 -18.03
C ILE A 182 -10.47 13.22 -16.76
N GLU A 183 -11.65 13.82 -16.64
CA GLU A 183 -12.00 14.71 -15.52
C GLU A 183 -13.24 14.23 -14.74
N GLN A 184 -14.03 13.33 -15.31
CA GLN A 184 -15.31 12.86 -14.77
C GLN A 184 -15.61 11.42 -15.18
N ALA A 185 -16.58 10.80 -14.53
CA ALA A 185 -16.95 9.41 -14.79
C ALA A 185 -17.26 9.13 -16.26
N ALA A 186 -17.94 10.05 -16.96
CA ALA A 186 -18.29 9.87 -18.37
C ALA A 186 -17.09 9.67 -19.29
N ASP A 187 -15.92 10.22 -18.92
CA ASP A 187 -14.72 10.16 -19.75
C ASP A 187 -14.04 8.77 -19.71
N ILE A 188 -14.39 7.93 -18.73
CA ILE A 188 -13.87 6.56 -18.63
C ILE A 188 -14.84 5.49 -19.14
N SER A 189 -15.99 5.88 -19.70
CA SER A 189 -17.00 4.92 -20.17
C SER A 189 -16.41 3.93 -21.17
N GLY A 190 -16.46 2.63 -20.84
CA GLY A 190 -15.98 1.53 -21.67
C GLY A 190 -14.46 1.40 -21.79
N LEU A 191 -13.66 2.24 -21.11
CA LEU A 191 -12.21 2.12 -21.10
C LEU A 191 -11.75 0.92 -20.25
N LYS A 192 -10.60 0.36 -20.59
CA LYS A 192 -9.88 -0.63 -19.81
C LYS A 192 -8.81 0.08 -18.98
N ILE A 193 -8.96 0.05 -17.67
CA ILE A 193 -8.09 0.82 -16.75
C ILE A 193 -7.39 -0.11 -15.78
N VAL A 194 -6.06 -0.03 -15.72
CA VAL A 194 -5.25 -0.70 -14.69
C VAL A 194 -5.37 0.05 -13.37
N VAL A 195 -5.66 -0.69 -12.30
CA VAL A 195 -5.73 -0.17 -10.94
C VAL A 195 -5.25 -1.23 -9.94
N GLY A 196 -4.73 -0.79 -8.80
CA GLY A 196 -4.33 -1.68 -7.69
C GLY A 196 -5.55 -2.17 -6.91
N SER A 197 -5.61 -3.47 -6.60
CA SER A 197 -6.68 -4.04 -5.78
C SER A 197 -6.56 -3.64 -4.30
N GLY A 198 -7.69 -3.37 -3.64
CA GLY A 198 -7.74 -2.99 -2.23
C GLY A 198 -7.24 -1.57 -1.94
N THR A 199 -7.17 -0.72 -2.96
CA THR A 199 -6.70 0.67 -2.87
C THR A 199 -7.87 1.66 -2.88
N ASN A 200 -7.62 2.91 -2.40
CA ASN A 200 -8.57 4.00 -2.56
C ASN A 200 -8.82 4.36 -4.03
N GLN A 201 -7.84 4.18 -4.91
CA GLN A 201 -8.00 4.36 -6.36
C GLN A 201 -9.06 3.43 -6.94
N GLU A 202 -9.05 2.18 -6.53
CA GLU A 202 -10.09 1.23 -6.91
C GLU A 202 -11.48 1.71 -6.47
N GLN A 203 -11.60 2.22 -5.24
CA GLN A 203 -12.88 2.74 -4.74
C GLN A 203 -13.38 3.93 -5.56
N VAL A 204 -12.50 4.84 -5.97
CA VAL A 204 -12.85 5.96 -6.86
C VAL A 204 -13.40 5.44 -8.18
N LEU A 205 -12.74 4.47 -8.82
CA LEU A 205 -13.21 3.90 -10.09
C LEU A 205 -14.51 3.11 -9.95
N LEU A 206 -14.69 2.41 -8.82
CA LEU A 206 -15.95 1.72 -8.54
C LEU A 206 -17.11 2.73 -8.39
N ALA A 207 -16.90 3.83 -7.66
CA ALA A 207 -17.90 4.89 -7.54
C ALA A 207 -18.23 5.54 -8.90
N TRP A 208 -17.20 5.80 -9.73
CA TRP A 208 -17.42 6.31 -11.08
C TRP A 208 -18.16 5.31 -11.98
N ASN A 209 -17.90 4.01 -11.83
CA ASN A 209 -18.65 2.97 -12.54
C ASN A 209 -20.13 2.93 -12.12
N GLU A 210 -20.47 3.14 -10.85
CA GLU A 210 -21.85 3.26 -10.39
C GLU A 210 -22.55 4.48 -11.01
N GLU A 211 -21.85 5.61 -11.14
CA GLU A 211 -22.39 6.79 -11.85
C GLU A 211 -22.68 6.51 -13.33
N LEU A 212 -21.76 5.82 -14.03
CA LEU A 212 -21.95 5.40 -15.41
C LEU A 212 -23.15 4.47 -15.58
N GLU A 213 -23.26 3.45 -14.75
CA GLU A 213 -24.40 2.52 -14.77
C GLU A 213 -25.74 3.24 -14.50
N ALA A 214 -25.76 4.17 -13.54
CA ALA A 214 -26.94 4.99 -13.25
C ALA A 214 -27.33 5.89 -14.43
N ALA A 215 -26.35 6.35 -15.21
CA ALA A 215 -26.55 7.11 -16.45
C ALA A 215 -26.95 6.24 -17.65
N GLY A 216 -26.84 4.91 -17.54
CA GLY A 216 -27.08 3.96 -18.63
C GLY A 216 -25.90 3.83 -19.59
N GLU A 217 -24.73 4.24 -19.17
CA GLU A 217 -23.48 4.12 -19.92
C GLU A 217 -22.70 2.85 -19.53
N ALA A 218 -21.73 2.47 -20.38
CA ALA A 218 -20.92 1.29 -20.10
C ALA A 218 -19.89 1.61 -18.98
N PRO A 219 -19.79 0.77 -17.93
CA PRO A 219 -18.75 0.95 -16.93
C PRO A 219 -17.35 0.74 -17.53
N ALA A 220 -16.33 1.32 -16.91
CA ALA A 220 -14.94 1.01 -17.21
C ALA A 220 -14.60 -0.44 -16.78
N GLU A 221 -13.79 -1.13 -17.57
CA GLU A 221 -13.29 -2.47 -17.26
C GLU A 221 -12.01 -2.35 -16.42
N LEU A 222 -12.10 -2.65 -15.11
CA LEU A 222 -10.95 -2.58 -14.21
C LEU A 222 -10.05 -3.81 -14.41
N GLN A 223 -8.75 -3.55 -14.62
CA GLN A 223 -7.75 -4.57 -14.84
C GLN A 223 -6.75 -4.58 -13.68
N TYR A 224 -6.52 -5.75 -13.11
CA TYR A 224 -5.64 -5.94 -11.97
C TYR A 224 -4.40 -6.72 -12.37
N TYR A 225 -3.24 -6.22 -11.97
CA TYR A 225 -1.95 -6.86 -12.21
C TYR A 225 -1.18 -6.92 -10.90
N ASP A 226 -0.66 -8.10 -10.57
CA ASP A 226 0.19 -8.29 -9.38
C ASP A 226 1.62 -7.79 -9.62
N ASP A 227 2.01 -7.64 -10.88
CA ASP A 227 3.34 -7.21 -11.32
C ASP A 227 3.23 -5.91 -12.12
N ASN A 228 3.96 -4.88 -11.66
CA ASN A 228 4.00 -3.58 -12.32
C ASN A 228 4.55 -3.65 -13.77
N ALA A 229 5.54 -4.49 -14.04
CA ALA A 229 6.08 -4.64 -15.39
C ALA A 229 5.03 -5.20 -16.36
N ALA A 230 4.18 -6.14 -15.89
CA ALA A 230 3.06 -6.65 -16.66
C ALA A 230 1.99 -5.57 -16.93
N ALA A 231 1.72 -4.70 -15.95
CA ALA A 231 0.81 -3.57 -16.10
C ALA A 231 1.33 -2.55 -17.14
N VAL A 232 2.60 -2.16 -17.04
CA VAL A 232 3.27 -1.28 -18.00
C VAL A 232 3.22 -1.85 -19.42
N LEU A 233 3.55 -3.15 -19.58
CA LEU A 233 3.49 -3.81 -20.89
C LEU A 233 2.06 -3.87 -21.44
N ALA A 234 1.05 -4.04 -20.59
CA ALA A 234 -0.35 -4.03 -21.00
C ALA A 234 -0.75 -2.66 -21.56
N LEU A 235 -0.31 -1.55 -20.93
CA LEU A 235 -0.54 -0.19 -21.42
C LEU A 235 0.22 0.04 -22.73
N GLN A 236 1.51 -0.24 -22.78
CA GLN A 236 2.35 -0.03 -23.98
C GLN A 236 1.85 -0.82 -25.19
N SER A 237 1.36 -2.05 -24.99
CA SER A 237 0.80 -2.87 -26.06
C SER A 237 -0.63 -2.48 -26.48
N GLY A 238 -1.26 -1.53 -25.82
CA GLY A 238 -2.65 -1.14 -26.08
C GLY A 238 -3.68 -2.20 -25.64
N ARG A 239 -3.30 -3.12 -24.76
CA ARG A 239 -4.25 -4.08 -24.16
C ARG A 239 -5.17 -3.40 -23.16
N VAL A 240 -4.71 -2.35 -22.54
CA VAL A 240 -5.46 -1.43 -21.68
C VAL A 240 -5.31 0.00 -22.20
N ASP A 241 -6.27 0.85 -21.88
CA ASP A 241 -6.34 2.22 -22.39
C ASP A 241 -5.63 3.21 -21.46
N ALA A 242 -5.72 2.99 -20.16
CA ALA A 242 -5.14 3.87 -19.14
C ALA A 242 -4.65 3.08 -17.92
N THR A 243 -3.83 3.74 -17.11
CA THR A 243 -3.54 3.37 -15.72
C THR A 243 -4.11 4.44 -14.79
N PHE A 244 -4.54 4.06 -13.60
CA PHE A 244 -4.98 4.96 -12.56
C PHE A 244 -4.36 4.58 -11.22
N GLY A 245 -3.60 5.49 -10.64
CA GLY A 245 -2.83 5.23 -9.44
C GLY A 245 -2.18 6.50 -8.88
N PRO A 246 -1.29 6.37 -7.88
CA PRO A 246 -0.59 7.50 -7.31
C PRO A 246 0.09 8.34 -8.39
N ASN A 247 -0.25 9.63 -8.46
CA ASN A 247 0.31 10.55 -9.47
C ASN A 247 1.83 10.61 -9.37
N ALA A 248 2.38 10.59 -8.16
CA ALA A 248 3.80 10.66 -7.90
C ALA A 248 4.63 9.64 -8.74
N THR A 249 4.27 8.34 -8.65
CA THR A 249 5.00 7.28 -9.36
C THR A 249 4.81 7.34 -10.87
N ALA A 250 3.60 7.66 -11.31
CA ALA A 250 3.29 7.72 -12.73
C ALA A 250 3.91 8.96 -13.40
N ALA A 251 3.94 10.11 -12.72
CA ALA A 251 4.63 11.33 -13.18
C ALA A 251 6.14 11.10 -13.31
N TRP A 252 6.74 10.46 -12.32
CA TRP A 252 8.15 10.07 -12.37
C TRP A 252 8.44 9.19 -13.60
N SER A 253 7.69 8.11 -13.76
CA SER A 253 7.85 7.20 -14.90
C SER A 253 7.65 7.91 -16.24
N ALA A 254 6.65 8.77 -16.37
CA ALA A 254 6.39 9.54 -17.58
C ALA A 254 7.57 10.48 -17.93
N ARG A 255 8.17 11.11 -16.91
CA ARG A 255 9.34 11.98 -17.09
C ARG A 255 10.56 11.21 -17.56
N GLU A 256 10.83 10.04 -16.98
CA GLU A 256 12.01 9.23 -17.27
C GLU A 256 11.93 8.55 -18.65
N THR A 257 10.74 8.04 -19.02
CA THR A 257 10.60 7.23 -20.24
C THR A 257 10.00 7.97 -21.43
N GLY A 258 9.15 8.96 -21.18
CA GLY A 258 8.37 9.64 -22.23
C GLY A 258 7.28 8.77 -22.87
N ASP A 259 7.04 7.56 -22.35
CA ASP A 259 6.13 6.59 -22.94
C ASP A 259 4.65 6.88 -22.62
N THR A 260 4.40 7.66 -21.58
CA THR A 260 3.06 7.99 -21.10
C THR A 260 2.86 9.49 -20.94
N LYS A 261 1.60 9.93 -20.94
CA LYS A 261 1.18 11.30 -20.63
C LYS A 261 0.06 11.30 -19.59
N LEU A 262 0.08 12.30 -18.70
CA LEU A 262 -1.01 12.61 -17.79
C LEU A 262 -2.20 13.16 -18.57
N VAL A 263 -3.40 12.61 -18.34
CA VAL A 263 -4.65 13.08 -18.96
C VAL A 263 -5.75 13.41 -17.94
N GLY A 264 -5.52 13.14 -16.67
CA GLY A 264 -6.46 13.51 -15.60
C GLY A 264 -5.80 13.43 -14.24
N LEU A 265 -6.11 14.39 -13.38
CA LEU A 265 -5.62 14.45 -12.01
C LEU A 265 -6.82 14.62 -11.08
N VAL A 266 -6.94 13.74 -10.10
CA VAL A 266 -8.02 13.79 -9.11
C VAL A 266 -7.46 13.66 -7.71
N PRO A 267 -8.10 14.28 -6.69
CA PRO A 267 -7.74 14.03 -5.30
C PRO A 267 -7.85 12.55 -4.96
N GLY A 268 -6.95 12.05 -4.12
CA GLY A 268 -6.88 10.65 -3.74
C GLY A 268 -8.12 10.08 -3.07
N GLY A 269 -8.99 10.94 -2.59
CA GLY A 269 -10.27 10.58 -2.00
C GLY A 269 -11.48 11.17 -2.73
N TRP A 270 -11.34 11.36 -4.03
CA TRP A 270 -12.41 11.99 -4.83
C TRP A 270 -13.83 11.62 -4.32
N PRO A 271 -14.76 12.63 -4.17
CA PRO A 271 -14.57 14.06 -4.42
C PRO A 271 -13.85 14.83 -3.29
N GLN A 272 -13.36 14.17 -2.26
CA GLN A 272 -12.62 14.75 -1.14
C GLN A 272 -11.12 14.61 -1.33
N THR A 273 -10.33 15.44 -0.63
CA THR A 273 -8.89 15.23 -0.50
C THR A 273 -8.63 14.06 0.45
N ALA A 274 -7.63 13.25 0.14
CA ALA A 274 -7.16 12.18 1.02
C ALA A 274 -5.80 12.52 1.61
N ASN A 275 -5.57 12.08 2.84
CA ASN A 275 -4.29 12.19 3.51
C ASN A 275 -3.50 10.89 3.38
N ILE A 276 -2.22 11.00 3.07
CA ILE A 276 -1.24 9.94 3.22
C ILE A 276 -0.62 10.06 4.61
N ALA A 277 -0.50 8.93 5.31
CA ALA A 277 -0.09 8.91 6.68
C ALA A 277 0.83 7.75 7.03
N ALA A 278 1.69 7.96 8.02
CA ALA A 278 2.34 6.89 8.75
C ALA A 278 1.28 6.17 9.60
N ALA A 279 1.30 4.83 9.60
CA ALA A 279 0.33 4.04 10.33
C ALA A 279 0.99 3.08 11.32
N THR A 280 0.37 2.91 12.48
CA THR A 280 0.77 1.97 13.52
C THR A 280 -0.44 1.23 14.07
N ALA A 281 -0.24 0.19 14.90
CA ALA A 281 -1.33 -0.52 15.53
C ALA A 281 -2.13 0.42 16.46
N LYS A 282 -3.44 0.34 16.37
CA LYS A 282 -4.32 1.24 17.15
C LYS A 282 -4.08 1.15 18.63
N GLY A 283 -3.88 2.32 19.27
CA GLY A 283 -3.77 2.45 20.71
C GLY A 283 -2.48 1.90 21.32
N ASN A 284 -1.44 1.64 20.50
CA ASN A 284 -0.15 1.15 21.00
C ASN A 284 0.74 2.23 21.62
N GLY A 285 0.34 3.52 21.55
CA GLY A 285 1.06 4.65 22.15
C GLY A 285 2.09 5.31 21.23
N LEU A 286 2.37 4.77 20.03
CA LEU A 286 3.41 5.30 19.14
C LEU A 286 2.98 6.55 18.35
N ILE A 287 1.69 6.70 18.04
CA ILE A 287 1.26 7.69 17.04
C ILE A 287 1.45 9.15 17.47
N GLU A 288 1.30 9.47 18.76
CA GLU A 288 1.53 10.82 19.28
C GLU A 288 3.01 11.21 19.17
N PRO A 289 4.00 10.39 19.63
CA PRO A 289 5.41 10.62 19.37
C PRO A 289 5.74 10.80 17.87
N VAL A 290 5.16 9.97 17.00
CA VAL A 290 5.34 10.07 15.52
C VAL A 290 4.82 11.40 14.98
N SER A 291 3.64 11.84 15.42
CA SER A 291 3.10 13.15 14.98
C SER A 291 3.95 14.33 15.44
N ILE A 292 4.49 14.27 16.67
CA ILE A 292 5.44 15.29 17.17
C ILE A 292 6.71 15.28 16.33
N ALA A 293 7.26 14.10 16.03
CA ALA A 293 8.43 13.96 15.16
C ALA A 293 8.18 14.54 13.76
N LEU A 294 7.05 14.21 13.13
CA LEU A 294 6.67 14.75 11.82
C LEU A 294 6.52 16.26 11.84
N ASN A 295 5.86 16.85 12.83
CA ASN A 295 5.71 18.28 12.94
C ASN A 295 7.08 18.97 13.12
N ALA A 296 7.99 18.38 13.89
CA ALA A 296 9.34 18.92 14.06
C ALA A 296 10.14 18.93 12.76
N ILE A 297 10.09 17.85 11.96
CA ILE A 297 10.78 17.81 10.65
C ILE A 297 10.13 18.74 9.60
N ILE A 298 8.81 18.98 9.70
CA ILE A 298 8.11 19.97 8.86
C ILE A 298 8.60 21.38 9.23
N GLU A 299 8.61 21.72 10.51
CA GLU A 299 9.07 23.02 10.99
C GLU A 299 10.58 23.24 10.76
N GLY A 300 11.37 22.17 10.84
CA GLY A 300 12.82 22.18 10.65
C GLY A 300 13.26 22.30 9.19
N GLY A 301 12.37 22.06 8.23
CA GLY A 301 12.64 22.11 6.78
C GLY A 301 13.14 20.81 6.16
N GLN A 302 13.47 19.77 6.94
CA GLN A 302 13.92 18.48 6.42
C GLN A 302 12.83 17.79 5.58
N TYR A 303 11.58 17.97 6.00
CA TYR A 303 10.43 17.47 5.23
C TYR A 303 10.34 18.09 3.84
N ASP A 304 10.51 19.43 3.75
CA ASP A 304 10.50 20.15 2.47
C ASP A 304 11.66 19.67 1.58
N GLU A 305 12.85 19.48 2.14
CA GLU A 305 14.01 18.94 1.41
C GLU A 305 13.77 17.53 0.85
N VAL A 306 13.09 16.66 1.60
CA VAL A 306 12.67 15.34 1.08
C VAL A 306 11.71 15.50 -0.09
N LEU A 307 10.67 16.34 0.04
CA LEU A 307 9.69 16.51 -1.04
C LEU A 307 10.33 17.11 -2.30
N GLU A 308 11.21 18.12 -2.15
CA GLU A 308 11.94 18.73 -3.26
C GLU A 308 12.86 17.72 -3.97
N THR A 309 13.58 16.90 -3.20
CA THR A 309 14.42 15.82 -3.75
C THR A 309 13.63 14.91 -4.69
N TRP A 310 12.40 14.59 -4.33
CA TRP A 310 11.59 13.62 -5.04
C TRP A 310 10.50 14.23 -5.94
N GLY A 311 10.37 15.57 -5.99
CA GLY A 311 9.40 16.28 -6.85
C GLY A 311 7.96 16.14 -6.38
N LEU A 312 7.74 16.12 -5.06
CA LEU A 312 6.43 15.95 -4.41
C LEU A 312 5.94 17.20 -3.67
N GLU A 313 6.48 18.38 -3.97
CA GLU A 313 6.15 19.64 -3.29
C GLU A 313 4.65 19.97 -3.37
N SER A 314 3.99 19.53 -4.45
CA SER A 314 2.54 19.74 -4.64
C SER A 314 1.66 18.91 -3.68
N GLU A 315 2.23 17.92 -3.02
CA GLU A 315 1.54 17.03 -2.08
C GLU A 315 1.86 17.37 -0.61
N ARG A 316 2.48 18.53 -0.39
CA ARG A 316 2.92 19.03 0.91
C ARG A 316 1.75 19.31 1.85
N VAL A 317 1.91 18.93 3.14
CA VAL A 317 1.03 19.35 4.24
C VAL A 317 1.73 20.39 5.13
N GLU A 318 0.96 21.28 5.74
CA GLU A 318 1.48 22.28 6.68
C GLU A 318 1.76 21.70 8.06
N THR A 319 1.03 20.67 8.45
CA THR A 319 1.13 20.01 9.76
C THR A 319 0.76 18.54 9.66
N SER A 320 1.38 17.71 10.49
CA SER A 320 0.94 16.34 10.73
C SER A 320 -0.25 16.31 11.68
N GLU A 321 -1.32 15.67 11.28
CA GLU A 321 -2.53 15.47 12.10
C GLU A 321 -2.67 14.00 12.53
N ILE A 322 -3.05 13.79 13.79
CA ILE A 322 -3.35 12.44 14.30
C ILE A 322 -4.78 12.07 13.90
N ASN A 323 -4.93 10.93 13.23
CA ASN A 323 -6.22 10.40 12.79
C ASN A 323 -7.09 11.45 12.07
N PRO A 324 -6.56 12.16 11.06
CA PRO A 324 -7.34 13.14 10.32
C PRO A 324 -8.61 12.51 9.74
N PRO A 325 -9.58 13.32 9.26
CA PRO A 325 -10.73 12.77 8.56
C PRO A 325 -10.29 11.84 7.44
N GLY A 326 -10.76 10.60 7.50
CA GLY A 326 -10.46 9.58 6.50
C GLY A 326 -11.50 9.55 5.39
N LEU A 327 -11.18 8.82 4.31
CA LEU A 327 -12.18 8.51 3.31
C LEU A 327 -13.30 7.68 3.91
N PRO A 328 -14.57 7.88 3.50
CA PRO A 328 -15.69 7.09 3.98
C PRO A 328 -15.44 5.59 3.82
N ALA A 329 -16.02 4.79 4.70
CA ALA A 329 -16.10 3.35 4.49
C ALA A 329 -16.94 3.08 3.23
N SER A 330 -16.45 2.22 2.38
CA SER A 330 -17.11 1.80 1.11
C SER A 330 -18.29 0.87 1.37
#